data_872df95ac3a5eed35d63a590e4e886d7
#
_entry.id   872df95ac3a5eed35d63a590e4e886d7
#
_cell.length_a   1.000
_cell.length_b   1.000
_cell.length_c   1.000
_cell.angle_alpha   90.00
_cell.angle_beta   90.00
_cell.angle_gamma   90.00
#
_symmetry.space_group_name_H-M   'P 1'
#
loop_
_entity.id
_entity.type
_entity.pdbx_description
1 polymer ?
#
loop_
_entity_poly.entity_id
_entity_poly.type
_entity_poly.pdbx_seq_one_letter_code
_entity_poly.pdbx_strand_id
1 'polypeptide(L)'
;MKKFYNRQKELKALQTVSEQIVETKGQLSVMVGRRRVGKTRLLNEAFHQENTKFLYLFISRKSERSLVAEFAEIINSELGVKFFQPQSLRDIIEFLLDYTKQKPLTIIIDEFQDIDIVNPALFSDIQNLWDANKRDSMMHLVPFPFNSDRLSY
;
A
#
# COMPACT_ATOMS: atom_id res chain seq x y z
N MET A 1 22.33 -10.28 10.17
CA MET A 1 23.07 -9.41 9.25
C MET A 1 22.73 -9.69 7.80
N LYS A 2 22.76 -10.94 7.37
CA LYS A 2 22.38 -11.30 6.00
C LYS A 2 20.95 -10.86 5.64
N LYS A 3 20.03 -10.93 6.60
CA LYS A 3 18.65 -10.53 6.39
C LYS A 3 18.49 -9.02 6.26
N PHE A 4 19.29 -8.27 6.97
CA PHE A 4 19.29 -6.82 6.85
C PHE A 4 19.84 -6.40 5.49
N TYR A 5 20.85 -7.09 5.02
CA TYR A 5 21.47 -6.82 3.73
C TYR A 5 20.50 -7.09 2.57
N ASN A 6 19.77 -8.20 2.62
CA ASN A 6 18.77 -8.53 1.60
C ASN A 6 17.61 -7.53 1.59
N ARG A 7 17.24 -7.01 2.75
CA ARG A 7 16.22 -6.00 2.88
C ARG A 7 16.60 -4.68 2.24
N GLN A 8 17.84 -4.28 2.38
CA GLN A 8 18.29 -3.06 1.75
C GLN A 8 18.17 -3.14 0.22
N LYS A 9 18.45 -4.30 -0.35
CA LYS A 9 18.24 -4.52 -1.78
C LYS A 9 16.77 -4.43 -2.16
N GLU A 10 15.90 -5.02 -1.37
CA GLU A 10 14.45 -4.96 -1.60
C GLU A 10 13.94 -3.53 -1.50
N LEU A 11 14.35 -2.80 -0.47
CA LEU A 11 13.97 -1.41 -0.29
C LEU A 11 14.45 -0.54 -1.44
N LYS A 12 15.68 -0.76 -1.88
CA LYS A 12 16.23 -0.02 -3.00
C LYS A 12 15.47 -0.32 -4.30
N ALA A 13 15.06 -1.57 -4.49
CA ALA A 13 14.24 -1.94 -5.64
C ALA A 13 12.89 -1.23 -5.60
N LEU A 14 12.25 -1.17 -4.42
CA LEU A 14 11.01 -0.45 -4.24
C LEU A 14 11.16 1.04 -4.54
N GLN A 15 12.24 1.64 -4.06
CA GLN A 15 12.54 3.04 -4.32
C GLN A 15 12.68 3.31 -5.81
N THR A 16 13.39 2.43 -6.52
CA THR A 16 13.58 2.56 -7.97
C THR A 16 12.24 2.54 -8.70
N VAL A 17 11.33 1.63 -8.31
CA VAL A 17 9.99 1.57 -8.90
C VAL A 17 9.25 2.87 -8.63
N SER A 18 9.31 3.39 -7.41
CA SER A 18 8.65 4.64 -7.04
C SER A 18 9.18 5.83 -7.85
N GLU A 19 10.47 5.89 -8.09
CA GLU A 19 11.09 6.96 -8.87
C GLU A 19 10.62 6.98 -10.32
N GLN A 20 10.27 5.83 -10.87
CA GLN A 20 9.87 5.67 -12.27
C GLN A 20 8.36 5.72 -12.46
N ILE A 21 7.60 5.87 -11.40
CA ILE A 21 6.14 5.69 -11.43
C ILE A 21 5.42 6.67 -12.37
N VAL A 22 5.94 7.88 -12.52
CA VAL A 22 5.35 8.88 -13.38
C VAL A 22 5.33 8.40 -14.84
N GLU A 23 6.36 7.69 -15.24
CA GLU A 23 6.50 7.17 -16.59
C GLU A 23 5.84 5.80 -16.76
N THR A 24 6.02 4.92 -15.79
CA THR A 24 5.55 3.54 -15.87
C THR A 24 4.08 3.38 -15.55
N LYS A 25 3.51 4.31 -14.78
CA LYS A 25 2.15 4.22 -14.22
C LYS A 25 2.01 3.00 -13.31
N GLY A 26 0.81 2.58 -13.01
CA GLY A 26 0.52 1.59 -11.99
C GLY A 26 1.51 0.45 -11.88
N GLN A 27 2.16 0.35 -10.73
CA GLN A 27 3.11 -0.71 -10.43
C GLN A 27 2.72 -1.40 -9.14
N LEU A 28 2.83 -2.72 -9.15
CA LEU A 28 2.56 -3.55 -7.98
C LEU A 28 3.86 -4.23 -7.60
N SER A 29 4.32 -3.97 -6.36
CA SER A 29 5.52 -4.62 -5.83
C SER A 29 5.14 -5.42 -4.60
N VAL A 30 5.40 -6.71 -4.63
CA VAL A 30 5.07 -7.61 -3.53
C VAL A 30 6.34 -7.91 -2.73
N MET A 31 6.30 -7.61 -1.44
CA MET A 31 7.38 -7.97 -0.54
C MET A 31 7.03 -9.29 0.14
N VAL A 32 7.86 -10.29 -0.09
CA VAL A 32 7.73 -11.61 0.51
C VAL A 32 8.64 -11.69 1.72
N GLY A 33 8.17 -12.28 2.79
CA GLY A 33 9.00 -12.47 3.96
C GLY A 33 8.18 -12.66 5.21
N ARG A 34 8.87 -13.06 6.27
CA ARG A 34 8.26 -13.24 7.56
C ARG A 34 8.01 -11.91 8.23
N ARG A 35 6.93 -11.88 9.02
CA ARG A 35 6.63 -10.78 9.91
C ARG A 35 7.81 -10.52 10.83
N ARG A 36 8.36 -9.31 10.82
CA ARG A 36 9.47 -8.97 11.70
C ARG A 36 9.37 -7.55 12.20
N VAL A 37 9.72 -7.42 13.46
CA VAL A 37 9.91 -6.12 14.09
C VAL A 37 11.00 -5.37 13.33
N GLY A 38 10.76 -4.13 12.99
CA GLY A 38 11.72 -3.28 12.30
C GLY A 38 11.48 -3.12 10.80
N LYS A 39 10.66 -3.95 10.15
CA LYS A 39 10.34 -3.82 8.74
C LYS A 39 9.65 -2.49 8.44
N THR A 40 8.66 -2.16 9.22
CA THR A 40 7.92 -0.90 9.12
C THR A 40 8.85 0.29 9.25
N ARG A 41 9.75 0.23 10.22
CA ARG A 41 10.72 1.29 10.47
C ARG A 41 11.65 1.49 9.28
N LEU A 42 12.14 0.38 8.70
CA LEU A 42 13.00 0.45 7.52
C LEU A 42 12.29 1.06 6.34
N LEU A 43 11.03 0.67 6.12
CA LEU A 43 10.23 1.24 5.05
C LEU A 43 10.01 2.73 5.25
N ASN A 44 9.68 3.15 6.47
CA ASN A 44 9.53 4.56 6.79
C ASN A 44 10.81 5.34 6.52
N GLU A 45 11.95 4.81 6.95
CA GLU A 45 13.24 5.46 6.73
C GLU A 45 13.56 5.54 5.23
N ALA A 46 13.33 4.46 4.51
CA ALA A 46 13.64 4.40 3.08
C ALA A 46 12.82 5.40 2.26
N PHE A 47 11.53 5.51 2.53
CA PHE A 47 10.66 6.41 1.76
C PHE A 47 10.61 7.83 2.28
N HIS A 48 11.04 8.04 3.53
CA HIS A 48 11.05 9.36 4.12
C HIS A 48 12.09 10.29 3.50
N GLN A 49 13.14 9.72 2.95
CA GLN A 49 14.24 10.48 2.34
C GLN A 49 14.03 10.78 0.88
N GLU A 50 12.93 10.32 0.30
CA GLU A 50 12.68 10.51 -1.11
C GLU A 50 11.64 11.60 -1.38
N ASN A 51 11.73 12.17 -2.56
CA ASN A 51 10.77 13.17 -3.02
C ASN A 51 9.39 12.57 -3.32
N THR A 52 9.28 11.26 -3.27
CA THR A 52 8.03 10.56 -3.53
C THR A 52 7.27 10.38 -2.24
N LYS A 53 6.04 10.88 -2.20
CA LYS A 53 5.18 10.74 -1.05
C LYS A 53 4.73 9.29 -0.88
N PHE A 54 4.60 8.84 0.37
CA PHE A 54 4.09 7.49 0.62
C PHE A 54 3.04 7.51 1.71
N LEU A 55 2.15 6.52 1.65
CA LEU A 55 1.18 6.21 2.69
C LEU A 55 1.47 4.83 3.25
N TYR A 56 1.34 4.71 4.56
CA TYR A 56 1.44 3.42 5.25
C TYR A 56 0.10 3.11 5.88
N LEU A 57 -0.52 2.01 5.45
CA LEU A 57 -1.81 1.55 5.94
C LEU A 57 -1.64 0.15 6.53
N PHE A 58 -2.00 0.00 7.79
CA PHE A 58 -1.88 -1.27 8.50
C PHE A 58 -3.26 -1.92 8.64
N ILE A 59 -3.39 -3.15 8.13
CA ILE A 59 -4.65 -3.89 8.24
C ILE A 59 -4.64 -4.63 9.58
N SER A 60 -5.28 -4.05 10.58
CA SER A 60 -5.49 -4.72 11.85
C SER A 60 -6.80 -5.51 11.80
N ARG A 61 -6.95 -6.46 12.71
CA ARG A 61 -8.16 -7.30 12.76
C ARG A 61 -9.29 -6.58 13.49
N LYS A 62 -9.75 -5.51 12.86
CA LYS A 62 -10.89 -4.71 13.30
C LYS A 62 -12.03 -4.86 12.29
N SER A 63 -13.16 -4.27 12.59
CA SER A 63 -14.22 -4.17 11.60
C SER A 63 -13.78 -3.30 10.42
N GLU A 64 -14.36 -3.54 9.29
CA GLU A 64 -14.09 -2.71 8.10
C GLU A 64 -14.37 -1.25 8.40
N ARG A 65 -15.47 -0.98 9.09
CA ARG A 65 -15.86 0.38 9.46
C ARG A 65 -14.76 1.10 10.26
N SER A 66 -14.16 0.41 11.23
CA SER A 66 -13.08 0.98 12.04
C SER A 66 -11.84 1.26 11.21
N LEU A 67 -11.48 0.36 10.32
CA LEU A 67 -10.34 0.55 9.41
C LEU A 67 -10.58 1.71 8.45
N VAL A 68 -11.79 1.81 7.93
CA VAL A 68 -12.16 2.92 7.03
C VAL A 68 -11.97 4.26 7.72
N ALA A 69 -12.45 4.38 8.95
CA ALA A 69 -12.31 5.61 9.72
C ALA A 69 -10.83 5.95 9.97
N GLU A 70 -10.03 4.95 10.35
CA GLU A 70 -8.61 5.11 10.60
C GLU A 70 -7.86 5.53 9.33
N PHE A 71 -8.13 4.87 8.22
CA PHE A 71 -7.45 5.16 6.95
C PHE A 71 -7.88 6.51 6.38
N ALA A 72 -9.14 6.89 6.52
CA ALA A 72 -9.62 8.20 6.09
C ALA A 72 -8.87 9.31 6.84
N GLU A 73 -8.65 9.13 8.13
CA GLU A 73 -7.91 10.08 8.95
C GLU A 73 -6.46 10.21 8.49
N ILE A 74 -5.80 9.09 8.21
CA ILE A 74 -4.43 9.08 7.68
C ILE A 74 -4.37 9.80 6.34
N ILE A 75 -5.29 9.50 5.43
CA ILE A 75 -5.33 10.10 4.11
C ILE A 75 -5.58 11.60 4.20
N ASN A 76 -6.51 12.02 5.02
CA ASN A 76 -6.79 13.44 5.22
C ASN A 76 -5.57 14.18 5.74
N SER A 77 -4.88 13.59 6.72
CA SER A 77 -3.69 14.17 7.31
C SER A 77 -2.52 14.21 6.35
N GLU A 78 -2.22 13.10 5.69
CA GLU A 78 -1.02 12.98 4.86
C GLU A 78 -1.16 13.62 3.47
N LEU A 79 -2.36 13.57 2.89
CA LEU A 79 -2.59 14.10 1.55
C LEU A 79 -3.27 15.47 1.55
N GLY A 80 -3.64 15.99 2.73
CA GLY A 80 -4.30 17.27 2.83
C GLY A 80 -5.68 17.30 2.17
N VAL A 81 -6.35 16.18 2.12
CA VAL A 81 -7.68 16.07 1.50
C VAL A 81 -8.73 16.46 2.53
N LYS A 82 -9.68 17.29 2.11
CA LYS A 82 -10.80 17.71 2.96
C LYS A 82 -12.07 17.03 2.50
N PHE A 83 -12.94 16.71 3.45
CA PHE A 83 -14.27 16.15 3.19
C PHE A 83 -14.26 14.75 2.56
N PHE A 84 -13.17 14.01 2.69
CA PHE A 84 -13.14 12.63 2.26
C PHE A 84 -13.81 11.76 3.33
N GLN A 85 -14.96 11.20 2.99
CA GLN A 85 -15.75 10.37 3.91
C GLN A 85 -16.09 9.04 3.25
N PRO A 86 -15.13 8.14 3.15
CA PRO A 86 -15.37 6.84 2.51
C PRO A 86 -16.28 5.96 3.38
N GLN A 87 -17.06 5.11 2.71
CA GLN A 87 -17.96 4.18 3.37
C GLN A 87 -17.38 2.77 3.49
N SER A 88 -16.37 2.47 2.68
CA SER A 88 -15.78 1.12 2.60
C SER A 88 -14.30 1.21 2.25
N LEU A 89 -13.60 0.10 2.45
CA LEU A 89 -12.20 0.00 1.99
C LEU A 89 -12.11 0.10 0.46
N ARG A 90 -13.12 -0.38 -0.23
CA ARG A 90 -13.21 -0.23 -1.67
C ARG A 90 -13.20 1.25 -2.08
N ASP A 91 -13.97 2.08 -1.38
CA ASP A 91 -14.01 3.53 -1.62
C ASP A 91 -12.63 4.15 -1.42
N ILE A 92 -11.89 3.69 -0.43
CA ILE A 92 -10.52 4.19 -0.15
C ILE A 92 -9.60 3.86 -1.31
N ILE A 93 -9.62 2.63 -1.80
CA ILE A 93 -8.77 2.23 -2.93
C ILE A 93 -9.14 3.00 -4.19
N GLU A 94 -10.44 3.14 -4.45
CA GLU A 94 -10.93 3.90 -5.59
C GLU A 94 -10.47 5.36 -5.54
N PHE A 95 -10.58 5.98 -4.37
CA PHE A 95 -10.11 7.34 -4.16
C PHE A 95 -8.60 7.46 -4.43
N LEU A 96 -7.80 6.54 -3.91
CA LEU A 96 -6.36 6.58 -4.08
C LEU A 96 -5.95 6.37 -5.54
N LEU A 97 -6.64 5.50 -6.25
CA LEU A 97 -6.40 5.32 -7.68
C LEU A 97 -6.73 6.60 -8.46
N ASP A 98 -7.80 7.26 -8.07
CA ASP A 98 -8.19 8.52 -8.70
C ASP A 98 -7.22 9.65 -8.39
N TYR A 99 -6.81 9.76 -7.13
CA TYR A 99 -5.81 10.72 -6.68
C TYR A 99 -4.51 10.57 -7.46
N THR A 100 -4.08 9.33 -7.69
CA THR A 100 -2.80 9.04 -8.35
C THR A 100 -2.85 9.21 -9.86
N LYS A 101 -3.98 9.56 -10.42
CA LYS A 101 -4.03 9.99 -11.82
C LYS A 101 -3.32 11.32 -12.02
N GLN A 102 -3.21 12.11 -10.97
CA GLN A 102 -2.59 13.44 -11.05
C GLN A 102 -1.32 13.58 -10.22
N LYS A 103 -1.14 12.78 -9.18
CA LYS A 103 0.01 12.86 -8.28
C LYS A 103 0.57 11.49 -8.00
N PRO A 104 1.90 11.30 -8.11
CA PRO A 104 2.49 10.00 -7.78
C PRO A 104 2.40 9.72 -6.29
N LEU A 105 2.20 8.44 -5.94
CA LEU A 105 2.06 8.02 -4.56
C LEU A 105 2.46 6.57 -4.42
N THR A 106 3.25 6.27 -3.41
CA THR A 106 3.55 4.90 -3.02
C THR A 106 2.67 4.55 -1.83
N ILE A 107 1.95 3.43 -1.92
CA ILE A 107 1.03 2.99 -0.87
C ILE A 107 1.48 1.63 -0.38
N ILE A 108 1.87 1.59 0.90
CA ILE A 108 2.27 0.37 1.56
C ILE A 108 1.09 -0.11 2.39
N ILE A 109 0.61 -1.31 2.10
CA ILE A 109 -0.47 -1.92 2.87
C ILE A 109 0.11 -3.10 3.64
N ASP A 110 0.32 -2.89 4.93
CA ASP A 110 0.89 -3.88 5.83
C ASP A 110 -0.19 -4.86 6.31
N GLU A 111 0.19 -6.11 6.51
CA GLU A 111 -0.73 -7.20 6.83
C GLU A 111 -1.82 -7.36 5.78
N PHE A 112 -1.44 -7.19 4.52
CA PHE A 112 -2.37 -7.18 3.39
C PHE A 112 -3.22 -8.44 3.31
N GLN A 113 -2.66 -9.59 3.68
CA GLN A 113 -3.38 -10.87 3.66
C GLN A 113 -4.58 -10.88 4.61
N ASP A 114 -4.57 -10.04 5.64
CA ASP A 114 -5.66 -9.96 6.61
C ASP A 114 -6.90 -9.24 6.06
N ILE A 115 -6.80 -8.63 4.90
CA ILE A 115 -7.95 -8.07 4.20
C ILE A 115 -9.04 -9.12 4.02
N ASP A 116 -8.65 -10.36 3.73
CA ASP A 116 -9.59 -11.45 3.52
C ASP A 116 -10.44 -11.74 4.78
N ILE A 117 -9.87 -11.52 5.95
CA ILE A 117 -10.58 -11.68 7.23
C ILE A 117 -11.56 -10.53 7.43
N VAL A 118 -11.17 -9.31 7.06
CA VAL A 118 -11.99 -8.11 7.24
C VAL A 118 -13.16 -8.08 6.26
N ASN A 119 -12.88 -8.37 4.99
CA ASN A 119 -13.89 -8.37 3.93
C ASN A 119 -13.43 -9.29 2.80
N PRO A 120 -13.97 -10.52 2.72
CA PRO A 120 -13.52 -11.49 1.70
C PRO A 120 -13.70 -11.03 0.27
N ALA A 121 -14.65 -10.15 0.00
CA ALA A 121 -14.90 -9.63 -1.35
C ALA A 121 -13.89 -8.58 -1.79
N LEU A 122 -13.11 -8.05 -0.87
CA LEU A 122 -12.27 -6.89 -1.15
C LEU A 122 -11.12 -7.20 -2.10
N PHE A 123 -10.56 -8.40 -2.05
CA PHE A 123 -9.50 -8.78 -2.98
C PHE A 123 -9.96 -8.66 -4.45
N SER A 124 -11.15 -9.17 -4.73
CA SER A 124 -11.72 -9.08 -6.08
C SER A 124 -12.00 -7.63 -6.46
N ASP A 125 -12.51 -6.83 -5.52
CA ASP A 125 -12.78 -5.42 -5.74
C ASP A 125 -11.50 -4.66 -6.05
N ILE A 126 -10.44 -4.90 -5.28
CA ILE A 126 -9.13 -4.26 -5.49
C ILE A 126 -8.58 -4.65 -6.86
N GLN A 127 -8.65 -5.93 -7.20
CA GLN A 127 -8.14 -6.40 -8.49
C GLN A 127 -8.86 -5.74 -9.65
N ASN A 128 -10.18 -5.65 -9.58
CA ASN A 128 -10.99 -5.02 -10.62
C ASN A 128 -10.67 -3.53 -10.74
N LEU A 129 -10.58 -2.83 -9.61
CA LEU A 129 -10.24 -1.41 -9.60
C LEU A 129 -8.83 -1.17 -10.14
N TRP A 130 -7.89 -2.02 -9.74
CA TRP A 130 -6.52 -1.94 -10.20
C TRP A 130 -6.43 -2.11 -11.71
N ASP A 131 -7.05 -3.16 -12.24
CA ASP A 131 -7.03 -3.45 -13.67
C ASP A 131 -7.67 -2.33 -14.49
N ALA A 132 -8.70 -1.70 -13.95
CA ALA A 132 -9.40 -0.61 -14.64
C ALA A 132 -8.61 0.70 -14.63
N ASN A 133 -7.71 0.92 -13.66
CA ASN A 133 -7.08 2.22 -13.43
C ASN A 133 -5.56 2.24 -13.57
N LYS A 134 -4.90 1.09 -13.56
CA LYS A 134 -3.43 1.02 -13.47
C LYS A 134 -2.70 1.74 -14.60
N ARG A 135 -3.31 1.84 -15.78
CA ARG A 135 -2.68 2.48 -16.93
C ARG A 135 -2.61 3.99 -16.81
N ASP A 136 -3.52 4.57 -16.02
CA ASP A 136 -3.65 6.01 -15.88
C ASP A 136 -3.19 6.53 -14.53
N SER A 137 -3.00 5.63 -13.55
CA SER A 137 -2.65 6.01 -12.18
C SER A 137 -1.16 5.88 -11.93
N MET A 138 -0.59 6.88 -11.28
CA MET A 138 0.81 6.87 -10.87
C MET A 138 0.92 6.29 -9.45
N MET A 139 0.30 5.12 -9.26
CA MET A 139 0.28 4.45 -7.97
C MET A 139 1.30 3.31 -7.94
N HIS A 140 2.16 3.34 -6.94
CA HIS A 140 2.99 2.20 -6.61
C HIS A 140 2.38 1.52 -5.40
N LEU A 141 1.75 0.37 -5.61
CA LEU A 141 1.08 -0.38 -4.54
C LEU A 141 2.01 -1.46 -4.02
N VAL A 142 2.24 -1.47 -2.72
CA VAL A 142 3.16 -2.41 -2.06
C VAL A 142 2.41 -3.17 -0.96
N PRO A 143 1.81 -4.34 -1.30
CA PRO A 143 1.27 -5.22 -0.27
C PRO A 143 2.42 -5.84 0.54
N PHE A 144 2.32 -5.79 1.87
CA PHE A 144 3.43 -6.12 2.75
C PHE A 144 2.97 -6.49 4.16
N PRO A 145 3.63 -7.43 4.85
CA PRO A 145 4.44 -8.46 4.25
C PRO A 145 3.55 -9.51 3.62
N PHE A 146 3.99 -10.05 2.51
CA PHE A 146 3.30 -11.19 1.94
C PHE A 146 3.84 -12.44 2.65
N ASN A 147 3.06 -12.98 3.56
CA ASN A 147 3.49 -14.11 4.38
C ASN A 147 3.37 -15.39 3.59
N SER A 148 4.50 -15.93 3.14
CA SER A 148 4.54 -17.16 2.37
C SER A 148 3.99 -18.37 3.15
N ASP A 149 4.01 -18.32 4.48
CA ASP A 149 3.49 -19.38 5.32
C ASP A 149 1.96 -19.55 5.17
N ARG A 150 1.28 -18.47 4.76
CA ARG A 150 -0.16 -18.51 4.51
C ARG A 150 -0.52 -18.95 3.09
N LEU A 151 0.47 -19.04 2.21
CA LEU A 151 0.26 -19.50 0.85
C LEU A 151 0.42 -21.02 0.69
N SER A 152 0.78 -21.69 1.74
CA SER A 152 1.03 -23.13 1.72
C SER A 152 -0.22 -23.97 1.98
N TYR A 153 -1.37 -23.43 1.77
CA TYR A 153 -2.64 -24.18 1.88
C TYR A 153 -2.93 -24.94 0.62
#